data_d4b92dc4d19079e0d62cdfdac0985e82
#
_entry.id   d4b92dc4d19079e0d62cdfdac0985e82
#
_cell.length_a   1.000
_cell.length_b   1.000
_cell.length_c   1.000
_cell.angle_alpha   90.00
_cell.angle_beta   90.00
_cell.angle_gamma   90.00
#
_symmetry.space_group_name_H-M   'P 1'
#
loop_
_entity.id
_entity.type
_entity.pdbx_description
1 polymer ?
#
loop_
_entity_poly.entity_id
_entity_poly.type
_entity_poly.pdbx_seq_one_letter_code
_entity_poly.pdbx_strand_id
1 'polypeptide(L)'
;MKNFHLLILSLFCVSVLFITACEEDKPSDPAGQSVASCEGCHSNHEHLKKVAEPYVDPGGGGCGGSIPHIEPYDAVYLGGTGYDSYKESSHYSIGCVGCHGGVDKTDDKKVAHSGDFIAKPSMFAQEKCGSCHVEETKGAKTNIHNGFGQMKKISQRMGLAGSHEFSQLPESMQEGYAQNCATCHASCGECHVNRPHAGGGGLINGHAFSKKPDMHNVCVTCHKTRGGHAFLGVASGTKPDVHQSKGFTCTSCHTKQELHGDGVKYDTRYEVAQLPQCTDCHSNIHSSNTYHSMHASDMSCQTCHSQSYNSCGSCHIGGEGARITSYQDFKIAQNPIKDIKPDLKWVTVRRTLSAPDSWEKFGVAEYTKFDAHPTYNYTSPHNIMRWTERTQVESGASCYANCHIKNEDGNLKNAKYYLFESDLLDWEVKATKTITVDGKLPSKWFN
;
A
#
# COMPACT_ATOMS: atom_id res chain seq x y z
N MET A 1 -54.33 38.51 28.56
CA MET A 1 -53.23 38.53 27.59
C MET A 1 -52.08 39.36 28.15
N LYS A 2 -51.41 38.87 29.14
CA LYS A 2 -50.17 39.34 29.73
C LYS A 2 -49.62 38.11 30.43
N ASN A 3 -48.55 37.49 29.96
CA ASN A 3 -47.68 36.48 30.57
C ASN A 3 -47.16 35.48 29.54
N PHE A 4 -46.73 35.96 28.37
CA PHE A 4 -46.10 35.08 27.38
C PHE A 4 -44.72 35.57 26.90
N HIS A 5 -44.15 36.56 27.59
CA HIS A 5 -42.85 37.16 27.15
C HIS A 5 -41.73 37.00 28.15
N LEU A 6 -41.84 36.11 29.16
CA LEU A 6 -40.79 35.92 30.12
C LEU A 6 -40.19 34.52 30.13
N LEU A 7 -40.41 33.67 29.11
CA LEU A 7 -39.90 32.32 29.03
C LEU A 7 -38.93 32.09 27.84
N ILE A 8 -38.55 33.14 27.12
CA ILE A 8 -37.65 33.03 25.95
C ILE A 8 -36.26 33.63 26.24
N LEU A 9 -36.04 34.23 27.41
CA LEU A 9 -34.74 34.83 27.73
C LEU A 9 -33.86 33.99 28.66
N SER A 10 -34.31 32.80 29.08
CA SER A 10 -33.49 31.90 29.95
C SER A 10 -32.91 30.68 29.24
N LEU A 11 -33.12 30.55 27.88
CA LEU A 11 -32.58 29.39 27.14
C LEU A 11 -31.38 29.73 26.22
N PHE A 12 -30.82 30.95 26.34
CA PHE A 12 -29.72 31.39 25.49
C PHE A 12 -28.37 31.60 26.23
N CYS A 13 -28.31 31.18 27.49
CA CYS A 13 -27.09 31.36 28.32
C CYS A 13 -26.40 30.06 28.77
N VAL A 14 -26.70 28.88 28.20
CA VAL A 14 -26.05 27.61 28.62
C VAL A 14 -25.46 26.83 27.44
N SER A 15 -25.09 27.48 26.36
CA SER A 15 -24.40 26.81 25.24
C SER A 15 -23.04 27.42 24.89
N VAL A 16 -22.41 28.05 25.86
CA VAL A 16 -21.01 28.47 25.70
C VAL A 16 -20.25 27.98 26.91
N LEU A 17 -19.82 26.73 26.88
CA LEU A 17 -18.66 26.22 27.63
C LEU A 17 -18.64 24.69 27.43
N PHE A 18 -17.66 24.29 26.72
CA PHE A 18 -16.90 23.03 26.71
C PHE A 18 -16.43 22.74 25.28
N ILE A 19 -15.71 23.72 24.71
CA ILE A 19 -14.59 23.36 23.83
C ILE A 19 -13.39 23.32 24.77
N THR A 20 -13.31 22.29 25.59
CA THR A 20 -12.00 21.86 26.06
C THR A 20 -11.34 21.23 24.86
N ALA A 21 -10.42 21.99 24.22
CA ALA A 21 -9.40 21.40 23.41
C ALA A 21 -8.82 20.24 24.22
N CYS A 22 -8.78 19.04 23.65
CA CYS A 22 -7.86 18.02 24.12
C CYS A 22 -6.48 18.64 23.90
N GLU A 23 -5.91 19.24 24.93
CA GLU A 23 -4.50 19.43 25.02
C GLU A 23 -3.94 18.00 24.99
N GLU A 24 -3.25 17.65 23.89
CA GLU A 24 -2.45 16.42 23.87
C GLU A 24 -1.53 16.52 25.10
N ASP A 25 -1.65 15.57 26.01
CA ASP A 25 -0.74 15.42 27.14
C ASP A 25 0.67 15.32 26.57
N LYS A 26 1.41 16.42 26.59
CA LYS A 26 2.84 16.40 26.28
C LYS A 26 3.49 15.50 27.31
N PRO A 27 4.19 14.43 26.88
CA PRO A 27 4.90 13.58 27.82
C PRO A 27 5.86 14.45 28.62
N SER A 28 5.77 14.37 29.95
CA SER A 28 6.68 15.06 30.83
C SER A 28 8.09 14.51 30.64
N ASP A 29 9.04 15.35 30.25
CA ASP A 29 10.45 14.99 30.24
C ASP A 29 10.85 14.44 31.64
N PRO A 30 11.53 13.30 31.72
CA PRO A 30 12.04 12.79 32.99
C PRO A 30 13.09 13.78 33.51
N ALA A 31 12.70 14.54 34.52
CA ALA A 31 13.55 15.57 35.12
C ALA A 31 14.81 14.91 35.70
N GLY A 32 15.98 15.22 35.15
CA GLY A 32 17.29 14.90 35.72
C GLY A 32 18.11 13.80 35.06
N GLN A 33 17.68 13.25 33.92
CA GLN A 33 18.52 12.32 33.17
C GLN A 33 19.66 13.05 32.46
N SER A 34 20.90 12.56 32.59
CA SER A 34 22.07 13.13 31.93
C SER A 34 21.94 12.94 30.41
N VAL A 35 22.07 13.99 29.63
CA VAL A 35 22.10 13.93 28.15
C VAL A 35 23.37 13.30 27.59
N ALA A 36 24.33 12.98 28.43
CA ALA A 36 25.59 12.34 28.03
C ALA A 36 25.46 10.81 27.81
N SER A 37 24.41 10.38 27.11
CA SER A 37 24.20 9.00 26.63
C SER A 37 23.18 9.00 25.49
N CYS A 38 23.15 7.92 24.71
CA CYS A 38 22.14 7.74 23.66
C CYS A 38 20.71 7.87 24.24
N GLU A 39 20.41 7.12 25.31
CA GLU A 39 19.10 7.15 25.95
C GLU A 39 18.77 8.52 26.54
N GLY A 40 19.70 9.12 27.29
CA GLY A 40 19.49 10.40 27.95
C GLY A 40 19.28 11.56 26.96
N CYS A 41 19.99 11.54 25.83
CA CYS A 41 19.78 12.51 24.75
C CYS A 41 18.42 12.32 24.09
N HIS A 42 18.13 11.09 23.64
CA HIS A 42 16.91 10.78 22.88
C HIS A 42 15.63 10.77 23.73
N SER A 43 15.70 10.67 25.04
CA SER A 43 14.56 10.83 25.94
C SER A 43 14.34 12.26 26.43
N ASN A 44 15.23 13.20 26.12
CA ASN A 44 15.11 14.60 26.48
C ASN A 44 14.67 15.44 25.26
N HIS A 45 13.36 15.67 25.13
CA HIS A 45 12.76 16.36 23.99
C HIS A 45 13.28 17.80 23.80
N GLU A 46 13.46 18.56 24.91
CA GLU A 46 13.97 19.93 24.85
C GLU A 46 15.45 19.97 24.42
N HIS A 47 16.23 18.96 24.80
CA HIS A 47 17.60 18.84 24.31
C HIS A 47 17.63 18.51 22.81
N LEU A 48 16.81 17.53 22.37
CA LEU A 48 16.69 17.17 20.95
C LEU A 48 16.35 18.37 20.07
N LYS A 49 15.41 19.23 20.49
CA LYS A 49 15.07 20.47 19.77
C LYS A 49 16.24 21.40 19.56
N LYS A 50 17.16 21.46 20.54
CA LYS A 50 18.33 22.34 20.47
C LYS A 50 19.41 21.83 19.53
N VAL A 51 19.55 20.49 19.42
CA VAL A 51 20.64 19.86 18.66
C VAL A 51 20.19 19.27 17.31
N ALA A 52 18.87 19.25 17.04
CA ALA A 52 18.33 18.76 15.77
C ALA A 52 18.71 19.69 14.61
N GLU A 53 19.01 19.10 13.46
CA GLU A 53 19.11 19.86 12.22
C GLU A 53 17.72 20.37 11.82
N PRO A 54 17.63 21.54 11.16
CA PRO A 54 16.37 22.02 10.61
C PRO A 54 15.74 20.97 9.67
N TYR A 55 14.43 20.87 9.72
CA TYR A 55 13.71 20.03 8.77
C TYR A 55 14.00 20.48 7.33
N VAL A 56 14.36 19.53 6.51
CA VAL A 56 14.48 19.72 5.06
C VAL A 56 13.39 18.92 4.39
N ASP A 57 12.47 19.59 3.71
CA ASP A 57 11.44 18.91 2.92
C ASP A 57 12.14 18.01 1.87
N PRO A 58 11.96 16.68 1.92
CA PRO A 58 12.61 15.78 0.97
C PRO A 58 12.15 16.00 -0.47
N GLY A 59 11.14 16.84 -0.67
CA GLY A 59 10.52 17.06 -1.98
C GLY A 59 9.80 15.81 -2.49
N GLY A 60 8.84 16.01 -3.36
CA GLY A 60 8.09 14.90 -3.96
C GLY A 60 6.85 14.51 -3.15
N GLY A 61 5.70 14.51 -3.82
CA GLY A 61 4.48 13.98 -3.24
C GLY A 61 4.56 12.47 -3.17
N GLY A 62 4.26 11.91 -2.01
CA GLY A 62 3.97 10.48 -1.90
C GLY A 62 2.76 10.11 -2.75
N CYS A 63 2.64 8.86 -3.17
CA CYS A 63 1.47 8.37 -3.90
C CYS A 63 0.18 8.64 -3.11
N GLY A 64 -0.61 9.61 -3.56
CA GLY A 64 -1.88 9.96 -2.94
C GLY A 64 -1.85 11.12 -1.94
N GLY A 65 -0.85 11.99 -2.00
CA GLY A 65 -0.79 13.22 -1.22
C GLY A 65 0.61 13.58 -0.72
N SER A 66 0.70 14.66 0.05
CA SER A 66 1.94 15.05 0.72
C SER A 66 2.38 14.01 1.76
N ILE A 67 3.68 13.86 1.92
CA ILE A 67 4.26 13.12 3.05
C ILE A 67 3.99 13.94 4.32
N PRO A 68 3.49 13.35 5.40
CA PRO A 68 3.31 14.07 6.66
C PRO A 68 4.63 14.68 7.14
N HIS A 69 4.57 15.93 7.53
CA HIS A 69 5.70 16.61 8.16
C HIS A 69 5.88 16.08 9.59
N ILE A 70 7.06 15.60 9.92
CA ILE A 70 7.46 15.19 11.26
C ILE A 70 8.81 15.87 11.54
N GLU A 71 8.86 16.64 12.61
CA GLU A 71 10.10 17.30 13.00
C GLU A 71 11.21 16.29 13.30
N PRO A 72 12.47 16.57 12.93
CA PRO A 72 13.57 15.63 13.16
C PRO A 72 13.73 15.19 14.62
N TYR A 73 13.47 16.08 15.57
CA TYR A 73 13.53 15.78 17.01
C TYR A 73 12.37 14.89 17.46
N ASP A 74 11.17 15.03 16.88
CA ASP A 74 10.03 14.17 17.16
C ASP A 74 10.19 12.78 16.54
N ALA A 75 10.84 12.71 15.38
CA ALA A 75 11.07 11.46 14.65
C ALA A 75 11.95 10.45 15.42
N VAL A 76 12.75 10.92 16.36
CA VAL A 76 13.71 10.09 17.12
C VAL A 76 13.48 10.15 18.64
N TYR A 77 12.42 10.81 19.09
CA TYR A 77 12.14 11.00 20.51
C TYR A 77 11.72 9.69 21.19
N LEU A 78 12.39 9.35 22.27
CA LEU A 78 12.06 8.25 23.16
C LEU A 78 11.15 8.76 24.28
N GLY A 79 9.84 8.57 24.16
CA GLY A 79 8.89 9.04 25.15
C GLY A 79 7.59 8.26 25.15
N GLY A 80 6.78 8.48 26.19
CA GLY A 80 5.46 7.90 26.32
C GLY A 80 5.45 6.39 26.62
N THR A 81 4.26 5.81 26.57
CA THR A 81 4.01 4.39 26.94
C THR A 81 4.78 3.38 26.09
N GLY A 82 5.12 3.73 24.86
CA GLY A 82 5.90 2.84 24.00
C GLY A 82 7.36 2.77 24.40
N TYR A 83 7.92 3.85 24.93
CA TYR A 83 9.26 3.81 25.50
C TYR A 83 9.28 3.00 26.79
N ASP A 84 8.25 3.11 27.64
CA ASP A 84 8.12 2.27 28.82
C ASP A 84 8.03 0.79 28.44
N SER A 85 7.23 0.43 27.45
CA SER A 85 7.16 -0.93 26.91
C SER A 85 8.49 -1.42 26.33
N TYR A 86 9.27 -0.54 25.70
CA TYR A 86 10.62 -0.88 25.22
C TYR A 86 11.55 -1.21 26.39
N LYS A 87 11.54 -0.42 27.47
CA LYS A 87 12.36 -0.69 28.68
C LYS A 87 12.05 -2.03 29.34
N GLU A 88 10.82 -2.49 29.24
CA GLU A 88 10.38 -3.80 29.75
C GLU A 88 10.67 -4.95 28.79
N SER A 89 11.06 -4.66 27.56
CA SER A 89 11.32 -5.69 26.54
C SER A 89 12.72 -6.29 26.63
N SER A 90 12.89 -7.50 26.08
CA SER A 90 14.21 -8.12 25.92
C SER A 90 15.18 -7.32 25.04
N HIS A 91 14.65 -6.46 24.15
CA HIS A 91 15.45 -5.60 23.29
C HIS A 91 16.21 -4.52 24.08
N TYR A 92 15.64 -4.05 25.19
CA TYR A 92 16.30 -3.04 26.02
C TYR A 92 17.66 -3.52 26.58
N SER A 93 17.75 -4.80 26.94
CA SER A 93 19.00 -5.39 27.48
C SER A 93 20.13 -5.46 26.45
N ILE A 94 19.83 -5.36 25.15
CA ILE A 94 20.85 -5.33 24.07
C ILE A 94 21.54 -3.95 24.05
N GLY A 95 20.85 -2.91 24.52
CA GLY A 95 21.29 -1.52 24.49
C GLY A 95 21.29 -0.87 23.11
N CYS A 96 21.35 0.46 23.07
CA CYS A 96 21.27 1.23 21.83
C CYS A 96 22.40 0.85 20.86
N VAL A 97 23.62 0.83 21.33
CA VAL A 97 24.82 0.54 20.50
C VAL A 97 24.85 -0.91 20.00
N GLY A 98 24.22 -1.86 20.68
CA GLY A 98 24.16 -3.24 20.21
C GLY A 98 23.46 -3.39 18.86
N CYS A 99 22.43 -2.58 18.62
CA CYS A 99 21.72 -2.53 17.35
C CYS A 99 22.27 -1.43 16.43
N HIS A 100 22.44 -0.20 16.96
CA HIS A 100 22.73 1.00 16.18
C HIS A 100 24.24 1.24 15.97
N GLY A 101 25.13 0.61 16.74
CA GLY A 101 26.55 1.00 16.76
C GLY A 101 26.72 2.40 17.36
N GLY A 102 27.77 3.12 16.93
CA GLY A 102 28.10 4.46 17.42
C GLY A 102 28.75 4.46 18.79
N VAL A 103 28.77 5.61 19.45
CA VAL A 103 29.45 5.84 20.73
C VAL A 103 28.44 6.29 21.78
N ASP A 104 28.27 5.51 22.83
CA ASP A 104 27.49 5.88 24.02
C ASP A 104 28.32 6.75 24.98
N LYS A 105 27.69 7.31 26.00
CA LYS A 105 28.30 8.11 27.07
C LYS A 105 29.03 9.38 26.62
N THR A 106 28.44 10.06 25.65
CA THR A 106 28.86 11.38 25.17
C THR A 106 27.64 12.27 24.95
N ASP A 107 27.79 13.56 25.10
CA ASP A 107 26.81 14.61 24.77
C ASP A 107 27.10 15.28 23.41
N ASP A 108 28.22 14.92 22.77
CA ASP A 108 28.53 15.37 21.42
C ASP A 108 27.82 14.52 20.38
N LYS A 109 26.81 15.13 19.70
CA LYS A 109 26.03 14.49 18.64
C LYS A 109 26.89 13.86 17.56
N LYS A 110 27.97 14.51 17.12
CA LYS A 110 28.83 14.00 16.04
C LYS A 110 29.64 12.79 16.50
N VAL A 111 30.11 12.82 17.74
CA VAL A 111 30.83 11.68 18.34
C VAL A 111 29.86 10.51 18.54
N ALA A 112 28.68 10.77 19.11
CA ALA A 112 27.67 9.74 19.34
C ALA A 112 27.30 8.97 18.04
N HIS A 113 27.18 9.67 16.92
CA HIS A 113 26.80 9.11 15.63
C HIS A 113 28.00 8.84 14.70
N SER A 114 29.17 8.57 15.25
CA SER A 114 30.40 8.25 14.50
C SER A 114 30.68 6.73 14.47
N GLY A 115 31.73 6.34 13.76
CA GLY A 115 32.19 4.94 13.67
C GLY A 115 31.22 4.06 12.87
N ASP A 116 30.77 2.97 13.47
CA ASP A 116 29.85 1.99 12.89
C ASP A 116 28.37 2.33 13.09
N PHE A 117 28.04 3.60 13.33
CA PHE A 117 26.66 4.03 13.56
C PHE A 117 25.74 3.73 12.36
N ILE A 118 24.61 3.12 12.64
CA ILE A 118 23.58 2.74 11.68
C ILE A 118 22.22 3.32 12.15
N ALA A 119 21.69 4.29 11.42
CA ALA A 119 20.40 4.90 11.76
C ALA A 119 19.21 3.90 11.66
N LYS A 120 19.28 2.93 10.72
CA LYS A 120 18.24 1.93 10.46
C LYS A 120 18.82 0.51 10.48
N PRO A 121 19.09 -0.07 11.65
CA PRO A 121 19.70 -1.39 11.76
C PRO A 121 18.83 -2.51 11.16
N SER A 122 17.51 -2.31 11.07
CA SER A 122 16.59 -3.28 10.44
C SER A 122 16.83 -3.51 8.93
N MET A 123 17.55 -2.64 8.25
CA MET A 123 18.01 -2.88 6.87
C MET A 123 19.07 -3.98 6.79
N PHE A 124 19.73 -4.27 7.90
CA PHE A 124 20.72 -5.33 8.07
C PHE A 124 20.15 -6.46 8.94
N ALA A 125 18.92 -6.88 8.58
CA ALA A 125 18.12 -7.79 9.40
C ALA A 125 18.86 -9.08 9.79
N GLN A 126 19.60 -9.71 8.86
CA GLN A 126 20.30 -10.95 9.13
C GLN A 126 21.41 -10.75 10.16
N GLU A 127 22.16 -9.67 10.06
CA GLU A 127 23.31 -9.35 10.92
C GLU A 127 22.87 -8.81 12.29
N LYS A 128 21.83 -8.00 12.33
CA LYS A 128 21.39 -7.27 13.54
C LYS A 128 20.27 -7.98 14.30
N CYS A 129 19.44 -8.76 13.62
CA CYS A 129 18.27 -9.40 14.21
C CYS A 129 18.34 -10.94 14.15
N GLY A 130 19.11 -11.50 13.18
CA GLY A 130 19.09 -12.92 12.83
C GLY A 130 19.59 -13.87 13.91
N SER A 131 20.36 -13.41 14.90
CA SER A 131 20.79 -14.24 16.03
C SER A 131 19.63 -14.69 16.93
N CYS A 132 18.54 -13.91 16.99
CA CYS A 132 17.35 -14.19 17.77
C CYS A 132 16.12 -14.47 16.90
N HIS A 133 15.98 -13.77 15.78
CA HIS A 133 14.84 -13.86 14.85
C HIS A 133 15.22 -14.65 13.58
N VAL A 134 15.72 -15.87 13.77
CA VAL A 134 16.28 -16.70 12.68
C VAL A 134 15.29 -16.92 11.54
N GLU A 135 14.05 -17.32 11.87
CA GLU A 135 13.05 -17.66 10.85
C GLU A 135 12.53 -16.42 10.13
N GLU A 136 12.31 -15.32 10.84
CA GLU A 136 11.81 -14.07 10.27
C GLU A 136 12.83 -13.41 9.33
N THR A 137 14.12 -13.45 9.71
CA THR A 137 15.18 -12.83 8.91
C THR A 137 15.57 -13.65 7.69
N LYS A 138 15.36 -14.97 7.73
CA LYS A 138 15.61 -15.88 6.61
C LYS A 138 14.85 -15.48 5.33
N GLY A 139 13.60 -15.08 5.47
CA GLY A 139 12.76 -14.61 4.37
C GLY A 139 12.90 -13.13 4.02
N ALA A 140 13.60 -12.34 4.83
CA ALA A 140 13.59 -10.88 4.73
C ALA A 140 13.97 -10.31 3.35
N LYS A 141 14.88 -10.98 2.62
CA LYS A 141 15.33 -10.55 1.27
C LYS A 141 14.40 -11.03 0.14
N THR A 142 13.47 -11.94 0.41
CA THR A 142 12.63 -12.59 -0.60
C THR A 142 11.14 -12.33 -0.41
N ASN A 143 10.74 -11.60 0.63
CA ASN A 143 9.36 -11.27 0.87
C ASN A 143 8.78 -10.30 -0.18
N ILE A 144 7.45 -10.19 -0.21
CA ILE A 144 6.73 -9.37 -1.20
C ILE A 144 7.05 -7.87 -1.15
N HIS A 145 7.59 -7.37 -0.02
CA HIS A 145 7.95 -5.96 0.14
C HIS A 145 9.33 -5.60 -0.45
N ASN A 146 10.07 -6.56 -0.99
CA ASN A 146 11.31 -6.29 -1.73
C ASN A 146 11.10 -5.88 -3.20
N GLY A 147 9.86 -5.75 -3.68
CA GLY A 147 9.52 -5.08 -4.94
C GLY A 147 9.93 -5.78 -6.23
N PHE A 148 10.28 -7.04 -6.21
CA PHE A 148 10.81 -7.79 -7.35
C PHE A 148 9.88 -7.84 -8.57
N GLY A 149 8.56 -7.88 -8.39
CA GLY A 149 7.61 -7.93 -9.51
C GLY A 149 7.63 -6.71 -10.43
N GLN A 150 7.90 -5.52 -9.88
CA GLN A 150 8.06 -4.31 -10.68
C GLN A 150 9.42 -4.29 -11.39
N MET A 151 10.49 -4.73 -10.70
CA MET A 151 11.81 -4.89 -11.31
C MET A 151 11.75 -5.82 -12.51
N LYS A 152 11.04 -6.96 -12.41
CA LYS A 152 10.83 -7.89 -13.52
C LYS A 152 10.22 -7.19 -14.73
N LYS A 153 9.13 -6.44 -14.54
CA LYS A 153 8.43 -5.77 -15.65
C LYS A 153 9.30 -4.72 -16.33
N ILE A 154 10.04 -3.93 -15.57
CA ILE A 154 10.95 -2.92 -16.13
C ILE A 154 12.05 -3.62 -16.93
N SER A 155 12.70 -4.63 -16.36
CA SER A 155 13.77 -5.39 -17.02
C SER A 155 13.28 -6.05 -18.31
N GLN A 156 12.14 -6.73 -18.29
CA GLN A 156 11.59 -7.39 -19.48
C GLN A 156 11.15 -6.40 -20.55
N ARG A 157 10.62 -5.23 -20.20
CA ARG A 157 10.34 -4.16 -21.16
C ARG A 157 11.60 -3.55 -21.76
N MET A 158 12.74 -3.67 -21.09
CA MET A 158 14.07 -3.32 -21.64
C MET A 158 14.73 -4.48 -22.40
N GLY A 159 14.05 -5.63 -22.54
CA GLY A 159 14.55 -6.79 -23.28
C GLY A 159 15.42 -7.75 -22.46
N LEU A 160 15.49 -7.58 -21.13
CA LEU A 160 16.16 -8.50 -20.21
C LEU A 160 15.19 -9.61 -19.76
N ALA A 161 15.74 -10.72 -19.21
CA ALA A 161 14.92 -11.87 -18.85
C ALA A 161 14.01 -11.63 -17.62
N GLY A 162 14.48 -10.90 -16.61
CA GLY A 162 13.66 -10.68 -15.43
C GLY A 162 14.29 -9.82 -14.33
N SER A 163 13.77 -9.95 -13.12
CA SER A 163 14.18 -9.14 -11.97
C SER A 163 15.63 -9.33 -11.54
N HIS A 164 16.20 -10.50 -11.78
CA HIS A 164 17.60 -10.81 -11.46
C HIS A 164 18.59 -9.99 -12.27
N GLU A 165 18.18 -9.51 -13.42
CA GLU A 165 19.00 -8.72 -14.35
C GLU A 165 18.76 -7.21 -14.22
N PHE A 166 18.00 -6.78 -13.21
CA PHE A 166 17.69 -5.37 -12.99
C PHE A 166 18.94 -4.49 -12.88
N SER A 167 20.02 -5.04 -12.30
CA SER A 167 21.32 -4.36 -12.20
C SER A 167 22.06 -4.17 -13.53
N GLN A 168 21.59 -4.80 -14.62
CA GLN A 168 22.12 -4.61 -15.98
C GLN A 168 21.44 -3.44 -16.72
N LEU A 169 20.40 -2.85 -16.13
CA LEU A 169 19.77 -1.65 -16.67
C LEU A 169 20.71 -0.44 -16.57
N PRO A 170 20.51 0.59 -17.40
CA PRO A 170 21.23 1.85 -17.27
C PRO A 170 21.20 2.38 -15.84
N GLU A 171 22.32 2.90 -15.33
CA GLU A 171 22.44 3.41 -13.97
C GLU A 171 21.37 4.46 -13.65
N SER A 172 21.08 5.36 -14.58
CA SER A 172 20.01 6.36 -14.45
C SER A 172 18.61 5.76 -14.25
N MET A 173 18.32 4.57 -14.84
CA MET A 173 17.08 3.86 -14.56
C MET A 173 17.06 3.24 -13.15
N GLN A 174 18.19 2.71 -12.70
CA GLN A 174 18.33 2.17 -11.35
C GLN A 174 18.16 3.28 -10.30
N GLU A 175 18.79 4.44 -10.50
CA GLU A 175 18.62 5.62 -9.66
C GLU A 175 17.18 6.12 -9.67
N GLY A 176 16.56 6.24 -10.85
CA GLY A 176 15.17 6.63 -10.98
C GLY A 176 14.21 5.65 -10.30
N TYR A 177 14.52 4.35 -10.33
CA TYR A 177 13.77 3.34 -9.58
C TYR A 177 13.94 3.54 -8.06
N ALA A 178 15.15 3.75 -7.59
CA ALA A 178 15.44 3.98 -6.18
C ALA A 178 14.68 5.21 -5.66
N GLN A 179 14.68 6.30 -6.42
CA GLN A 179 14.00 7.55 -6.05
C GLN A 179 12.47 7.44 -6.06
N ASN A 180 11.88 6.71 -7.01
CA ASN A 180 10.43 6.73 -7.24
C ASN A 180 9.69 5.46 -6.79
N CYS A 181 10.37 4.32 -6.74
CA CYS A 181 9.75 3.02 -6.47
C CYS A 181 10.19 2.41 -5.14
N ALA A 182 11.48 2.47 -4.83
CA ALA A 182 12.05 1.82 -3.66
C ALA A 182 11.71 2.50 -2.32
N THR A 183 11.20 3.73 -2.36
CA THR A 183 10.75 4.47 -1.17
C THR A 183 9.61 3.79 -0.39
N CYS A 184 8.90 2.86 -1.04
CA CYS A 184 7.87 2.04 -0.41
C CYS A 184 8.36 0.65 0.00
N HIS A 185 9.64 0.31 -0.23
CA HIS A 185 10.20 -0.95 0.24
C HIS A 185 10.47 -0.86 1.74
N ALA A 186 10.03 -1.86 2.47
CA ALA A 186 10.07 -1.87 3.92
C ALA A 186 11.12 -2.85 4.44
N SER A 187 11.82 -2.45 5.49
CA SER A 187 12.58 -3.34 6.37
C SER A 187 11.76 -3.72 7.60
N CYS A 188 12.30 -4.54 8.48
CA CYS A 188 11.61 -4.95 9.70
C CYS A 188 11.16 -3.73 10.54
N GLY A 189 11.98 -2.69 10.60
CA GLY A 189 11.72 -1.48 11.38
C GLY A 189 10.47 -0.74 10.93
N GLU A 190 10.27 -0.57 9.62
CA GLU A 190 9.11 0.15 9.08
C GLU A 190 7.76 -0.53 9.34
N CYS A 191 7.78 -1.79 9.75
CA CYS A 191 6.57 -2.48 10.16
C CYS A 191 6.41 -2.54 11.69
N HIS A 192 7.53 -2.69 12.42
CA HIS A 192 7.51 -3.04 13.84
C HIS A 192 7.91 -1.93 14.80
N VAL A 193 8.54 -0.84 14.32
CA VAL A 193 9.11 0.23 15.17
C VAL A 193 8.77 1.62 14.65
N ASN A 194 9.02 1.88 13.38
CA ASN A 194 8.89 3.22 12.79
C ASN A 194 7.81 3.28 11.71
N ARG A 195 7.41 4.51 11.41
CA ARG A 195 6.61 4.79 10.22
C ARG A 195 7.47 4.59 8.98
N PRO A 196 6.92 4.00 7.91
CA PRO A 196 7.53 4.11 6.59
C PRO A 196 7.77 5.57 6.19
N HIS A 197 8.78 5.80 5.34
CA HIS A 197 9.07 7.15 4.83
C HIS A 197 7.83 7.84 4.22
N ALA A 198 7.00 7.10 3.50
CA ALA A 198 5.74 7.61 2.94
C ALA A 198 4.72 8.09 4.01
N GLY A 199 4.92 7.74 5.26
CA GLY A 199 4.16 8.19 6.43
C GLY A 199 4.90 9.25 7.28
N GLY A 200 5.98 9.82 6.76
CA GLY A 200 6.81 10.81 7.46
C GLY A 200 8.04 10.23 8.15
N GLY A 201 8.17 8.91 8.23
CA GLY A 201 9.28 8.28 8.95
C GLY A 201 9.20 8.42 10.47
N GLY A 202 10.30 8.15 11.14
CA GLY A 202 10.44 8.29 12.59
C GLY A 202 9.70 7.20 13.41
N LEU A 203 9.93 7.22 14.70
CA LEU A 203 9.31 6.27 15.65
C LEU A 203 7.79 6.47 15.69
N ILE A 204 7.03 5.37 15.73
CA ILE A 204 5.56 5.44 15.85
C ILE A 204 5.17 5.72 17.30
N ASN A 205 5.82 5.02 18.23
CA ASN A 205 5.51 5.09 19.64
C ASN A 205 6.80 4.83 20.44
N GLY A 206 7.63 5.85 20.61
CA GLY A 206 8.78 5.88 21.50
C GLY A 206 9.71 4.66 21.48
N HIS A 207 9.95 4.03 20.34
CA HIS A 207 10.75 2.81 20.14
C HIS A 207 10.09 1.48 20.59
N ALA A 208 8.78 1.43 20.78
CA ALA A 208 8.10 0.16 21.04
C ALA A 208 8.29 -0.82 19.87
N PHE A 209 8.51 -2.10 20.20
CA PHE A 209 8.54 -3.19 19.22
C PHE A 209 7.16 -3.83 19.14
N SER A 210 6.38 -3.45 18.14
CA SER A 210 5.03 -3.96 17.95
C SER A 210 5.03 -5.31 17.25
N LYS A 211 4.49 -6.36 17.88
CA LYS A 211 4.33 -7.68 17.23
C LYS A 211 3.40 -7.63 16.02
N LYS A 212 2.36 -6.78 16.08
CA LYS A 212 1.39 -6.59 15.00
C LYS A 212 1.53 -5.16 14.48
N PRO A 213 1.88 -4.98 13.19
CA PRO A 213 1.98 -3.65 12.60
C PRO A 213 0.66 -2.89 12.67
N ASP A 214 0.73 -1.60 12.96
CA ASP A 214 -0.43 -0.72 12.94
C ASP A 214 -0.93 -0.52 11.50
N MET A 215 -2.24 -0.67 11.29
CA MET A 215 -2.81 -0.55 9.97
C MET A 215 -2.67 0.86 9.40
N HIS A 216 -2.92 1.89 10.22
CA HIS A 216 -2.97 3.28 9.77
C HIS A 216 -1.57 3.90 9.64
N ASN A 217 -0.73 3.69 10.65
CA ASN A 217 0.62 4.28 10.69
C ASN A 217 1.67 3.49 9.89
N VAL A 218 1.36 2.24 9.51
CA VAL A 218 2.27 1.39 8.74
C VAL A 218 1.69 1.03 7.39
N CYS A 219 0.71 0.11 7.33
CA CYS A 219 0.24 -0.45 6.05
C CYS A 219 -0.31 0.62 5.11
N VAL A 220 -1.24 1.45 5.59
CA VAL A 220 -1.94 2.44 4.77
C VAL A 220 -1.04 3.59 4.32
N THR A 221 0.07 3.85 4.99
CA THR A 221 1.00 4.91 4.58
C THR A 221 1.62 4.65 3.19
N CYS A 222 1.92 3.39 2.87
CA CYS A 222 2.40 2.98 1.55
C CYS A 222 1.25 2.51 0.63
N HIS A 223 0.25 1.83 1.21
CA HIS A 223 -0.88 1.29 0.47
C HIS A 223 -2.05 2.28 0.30
N LYS A 224 -1.85 3.60 0.48
CA LYS A 224 -2.88 4.64 0.36
C LYS A 224 -3.84 4.38 -0.81
N THR A 225 -3.48 4.84 -1.98
CA THR A 225 -4.29 4.71 -3.22
C THR A 225 -4.19 3.34 -3.89
N ARG A 226 -3.39 2.42 -3.32
CA ARG A 226 -3.25 1.04 -3.82
C ARG A 226 -4.22 0.05 -3.20
N GLY A 227 -5.24 0.53 -2.55
CA GLY A 227 -6.28 -0.28 -1.93
C GLY A 227 -6.54 0.04 -0.46
N GLY A 228 -5.60 0.60 0.29
CA GLY A 228 -5.77 0.91 1.71
C GLY A 228 -6.89 1.91 1.97
N HIS A 229 -6.89 3.04 1.28
CA HIS A 229 -7.97 4.03 1.40
C HIS A 229 -9.32 3.49 0.94
N ALA A 230 -9.34 2.64 -0.09
CA ALA A 230 -10.56 1.99 -0.55
C ALA A 230 -11.07 0.98 0.47
N PHE A 231 -10.18 0.18 1.08
CA PHE A 231 -10.51 -0.75 2.17
C PHE A 231 -11.15 -0.01 3.36
N LEU A 232 -10.58 1.14 3.73
CA LEU A 232 -11.11 1.99 4.81
C LEU A 232 -12.38 2.77 4.42
N GLY A 233 -12.73 2.84 3.14
CA GLY A 233 -13.86 3.64 2.63
C GLY A 233 -13.60 5.14 2.66
N VAL A 234 -12.35 5.58 2.72
CA VAL A 234 -11.95 7.01 2.69
C VAL A 234 -11.51 7.48 1.29
N ALA A 235 -11.39 6.57 0.33
CA ALA A 235 -11.23 6.95 -1.07
C ALA A 235 -12.55 7.54 -1.60
N SER A 236 -12.45 8.61 -2.41
CA SER A 236 -13.62 9.30 -2.95
C SER A 236 -14.58 8.34 -3.65
N GLY A 237 -15.86 8.41 -3.31
CA GLY A 237 -16.92 7.60 -3.90
C GLY A 237 -17.01 6.15 -3.39
N THR A 238 -16.17 5.76 -2.43
CA THR A 238 -16.21 4.40 -1.86
C THR A 238 -16.94 4.34 -0.52
N LYS A 239 -17.44 3.15 -0.21
CA LYS A 239 -17.86 2.75 1.14
C LYS A 239 -16.76 1.85 1.73
N PRO A 240 -16.65 1.73 3.06
CA PRO A 240 -15.72 0.77 3.67
C PRO A 240 -15.93 -0.65 3.13
N ASP A 241 -14.84 -1.40 2.98
CA ASP A 241 -14.88 -2.82 2.68
C ASP A 241 -15.76 -3.57 3.69
N VAL A 242 -16.48 -4.58 3.23
CA VAL A 242 -17.39 -5.33 4.10
C VAL A 242 -16.66 -6.02 5.27
N HIS A 243 -15.41 -6.41 5.09
CA HIS A 243 -14.59 -7.02 6.14
C HIS A 243 -14.08 -5.96 7.12
N GLN A 244 -13.66 -4.78 6.62
CA GLN A 244 -13.30 -3.63 7.46
C GLN A 244 -14.47 -3.21 8.36
N SER A 245 -15.68 -3.16 7.82
CA SER A 245 -16.90 -2.85 8.56
C SER A 245 -17.22 -3.87 9.67
N LYS A 246 -16.58 -5.04 9.65
CA LYS A 246 -16.66 -6.10 10.67
C LYS A 246 -15.44 -6.14 11.61
N GLY A 247 -14.57 -5.13 11.55
CA GLY A 247 -13.40 -5.01 12.40
C GLY A 247 -12.16 -5.76 11.90
N PHE A 248 -12.17 -6.27 10.66
CA PHE A 248 -10.97 -6.87 10.07
C PHE A 248 -9.93 -5.79 9.77
N THR A 249 -8.67 -6.17 9.91
CA THR A 249 -7.50 -5.35 9.55
C THR A 249 -6.72 -6.04 8.43
N CYS A 250 -5.69 -5.39 7.91
CA CYS A 250 -4.83 -5.99 6.88
C CYS A 250 -4.29 -7.37 7.29
N THR A 251 -3.83 -7.49 8.53
CA THR A 251 -3.28 -8.74 9.09
C THR A 251 -4.34 -9.79 9.46
N SER A 252 -5.62 -9.50 9.25
CA SER A 252 -6.67 -10.53 9.36
C SER A 252 -6.67 -11.48 8.15
N CYS A 253 -6.14 -11.02 7.02
CA CYS A 253 -5.99 -11.78 5.78
C CYS A 253 -4.52 -12.06 5.45
N HIS A 254 -3.65 -11.02 5.58
CA HIS A 254 -2.22 -11.13 5.29
C HIS A 254 -1.47 -11.71 6.49
N THR A 255 -0.99 -12.93 6.33
CA THR A 255 -0.38 -13.69 7.43
C THR A 255 1.09 -13.32 7.65
N LYS A 256 1.61 -13.72 8.82
CA LYS A 256 3.04 -13.60 9.14
C LYS A 256 3.91 -14.28 8.07
N GLN A 257 3.52 -15.48 7.61
CA GLN A 257 4.28 -16.24 6.62
C GLN A 257 4.38 -15.52 5.28
N GLU A 258 3.29 -14.93 4.81
CA GLU A 258 3.29 -14.11 3.59
C GLU A 258 4.19 -12.87 3.74
N LEU A 259 4.02 -12.13 4.86
CA LEU A 259 4.69 -10.84 5.08
C LEU A 259 6.20 -10.98 5.34
N HIS A 260 6.64 -12.05 5.99
CA HIS A 260 8.06 -12.30 6.24
C HIS A 260 8.74 -13.07 5.09
N GLY A 261 7.96 -13.74 4.23
CA GLY A 261 8.47 -14.61 3.18
C GLY A 261 8.89 -15.99 3.68
N ASP A 262 9.10 -16.88 2.75
CA ASP A 262 9.48 -18.28 2.97
C ASP A 262 10.90 -18.61 2.50
N GLY A 263 11.66 -17.60 2.09
CA GLY A 263 13.01 -17.73 1.54
C GLY A 263 13.02 -18.01 0.02
N VAL A 264 11.85 -18.17 -0.61
CA VAL A 264 11.73 -18.36 -2.06
C VAL A 264 11.62 -16.99 -2.76
N LYS A 265 12.43 -16.78 -3.77
CA LYS A 265 12.37 -15.59 -4.59
C LYS A 265 11.39 -15.81 -5.75
N TYR A 266 10.18 -15.31 -5.56
CA TYR A 266 9.13 -15.34 -6.58
C TYR A 266 9.31 -14.26 -7.64
N ASP A 267 8.90 -14.53 -8.85
CA ASP A 267 8.89 -13.54 -9.93
C ASP A 267 7.72 -12.55 -9.83
N THR A 268 6.63 -12.97 -9.23
CA THR A 268 5.48 -12.10 -8.94
C THR A 268 4.83 -12.45 -7.60
N ARG A 269 4.17 -11.46 -6.99
CA ARG A 269 3.40 -11.69 -5.76
C ARG A 269 2.32 -12.77 -5.91
N TYR A 270 1.82 -13.01 -7.10
CA TYR A 270 0.74 -13.98 -7.34
C TYR A 270 1.20 -15.44 -7.31
N GLU A 271 2.51 -15.67 -7.27
CA GLU A 271 3.12 -16.99 -7.08
C GLU A 271 3.30 -17.34 -5.60
N VAL A 272 3.20 -16.37 -4.70
CA VAL A 272 3.35 -16.58 -3.26
C VAL A 272 2.25 -17.49 -2.75
N ALA A 273 2.60 -18.68 -2.26
CA ALA A 273 1.64 -19.71 -1.87
C ALA A 273 0.74 -19.29 -0.70
N GLN A 274 1.24 -18.40 0.17
CA GLN A 274 0.53 -17.88 1.35
C GLN A 274 -0.36 -16.68 1.06
N LEU A 275 -0.49 -16.28 -0.21
CA LEU A 275 -1.37 -15.17 -0.60
C LEU A 275 -2.83 -15.52 -0.26
N PRO A 276 -3.57 -14.67 0.49
CA PRO A 276 -4.91 -14.99 0.95
C PRO A 276 -5.88 -15.19 -0.23
N GLN A 277 -6.70 -16.22 -0.13
CA GLN A 277 -7.76 -16.52 -1.06
C GLN A 277 -9.13 -16.32 -0.39
N CYS A 278 -10.12 -15.87 -1.16
CA CYS A 278 -11.49 -15.73 -0.63
C CYS A 278 -12.03 -17.06 -0.09
N THR A 279 -11.64 -18.16 -0.73
CA THR A 279 -12.05 -19.54 -0.39
C THR A 279 -11.44 -20.06 0.92
N ASP A 280 -10.44 -19.42 1.49
CA ASP A 280 -9.88 -19.79 2.80
C ASP A 280 -10.93 -19.65 3.91
N CYS A 281 -11.84 -18.68 3.74
CA CYS A 281 -12.95 -18.43 4.66
C CYS A 281 -14.32 -18.77 4.04
N HIS A 282 -14.49 -18.61 2.73
CA HIS A 282 -15.74 -18.83 2.00
C HIS A 282 -15.75 -20.19 1.30
N SER A 283 -15.60 -21.28 2.05
CA SER A 283 -15.38 -22.64 1.54
C SER A 283 -16.47 -23.21 0.60
N ASN A 284 -17.73 -22.84 0.81
CA ASN A 284 -18.87 -23.37 0.05
C ASN A 284 -19.38 -22.42 -1.05
N ILE A 285 -18.55 -21.51 -1.51
CA ILE A 285 -18.99 -20.43 -2.39
C ILE A 285 -19.52 -20.92 -3.73
N HIS A 286 -18.88 -21.93 -4.34
CA HIS A 286 -19.25 -22.44 -5.65
C HIS A 286 -20.66 -23.03 -5.70
N SER A 287 -21.17 -23.57 -4.60
CA SER A 287 -22.51 -24.15 -4.49
C SER A 287 -23.51 -23.26 -3.75
N SER A 288 -23.13 -22.07 -3.34
CA SER A 288 -23.95 -21.24 -2.46
C SER A 288 -25.19 -20.66 -3.17
N ASN A 289 -25.13 -20.47 -4.48
CA ASN A 289 -26.25 -20.03 -5.34
C ASN A 289 -25.95 -20.27 -6.82
N THR A 290 -26.96 -20.13 -7.67
CA THR A 290 -26.88 -20.36 -9.11
C THR A 290 -25.81 -19.49 -9.80
N TYR A 291 -25.62 -18.23 -9.37
CA TYR A 291 -24.65 -17.34 -10.00
C TYR A 291 -23.22 -17.76 -9.68
N HIS A 292 -22.96 -18.18 -8.45
CA HIS A 292 -21.66 -18.73 -8.09
C HIS A 292 -21.38 -20.07 -8.80
N SER A 293 -22.38 -20.93 -8.91
CA SER A 293 -22.22 -22.21 -9.65
C SER A 293 -21.86 -21.98 -11.13
N MET A 294 -22.34 -20.90 -11.74
CA MET A 294 -22.07 -20.59 -13.14
C MET A 294 -20.74 -19.86 -13.39
N HIS A 295 -20.23 -19.09 -12.42
CA HIS A 295 -19.14 -18.13 -12.69
C HIS A 295 -17.92 -18.30 -11.80
N ALA A 296 -18.06 -18.85 -10.58
CA ALA A 296 -16.98 -18.84 -9.61
C ALA A 296 -15.78 -19.72 -9.97
N SER A 297 -15.94 -20.63 -10.95
CA SER A 297 -14.85 -21.48 -11.43
C SER A 297 -13.91 -20.78 -12.42
N ASP A 298 -14.40 -19.78 -13.16
CA ASP A 298 -13.66 -19.17 -14.27
C ASP A 298 -13.56 -17.65 -14.18
N MET A 299 -14.13 -17.04 -13.13
CA MET A 299 -14.06 -15.60 -12.88
C MET A 299 -13.45 -15.29 -11.51
N SER A 300 -12.61 -14.24 -11.45
CA SER A 300 -12.14 -13.76 -10.14
C SER A 300 -13.29 -13.17 -9.32
N CYS A 301 -13.31 -13.43 -8.02
CA CYS A 301 -14.37 -12.96 -7.11
C CYS A 301 -14.56 -11.45 -7.16
N GLN A 302 -13.45 -10.73 -7.29
CA GLN A 302 -13.43 -9.27 -7.38
C GLN A 302 -14.17 -8.73 -8.60
N THR A 303 -14.32 -9.51 -9.67
CA THR A 303 -15.10 -9.13 -10.87
C THR A 303 -16.53 -8.76 -10.51
N CYS A 304 -17.12 -9.48 -9.56
CA CYS A 304 -18.49 -9.24 -9.08
C CYS A 304 -18.52 -8.38 -7.82
N HIS A 305 -17.57 -8.56 -6.90
CA HIS A 305 -17.64 -8.06 -5.54
C HIS A 305 -16.79 -6.83 -5.23
N SER A 306 -16.01 -6.29 -6.18
CA SER A 306 -15.27 -5.07 -5.93
C SER A 306 -15.99 -3.81 -6.42
N GLN A 307 -15.89 -2.73 -5.65
CA GLN A 307 -16.20 -1.37 -6.12
C GLN A 307 -15.04 -0.83 -6.95
N SER A 308 -15.37 0.03 -7.92
CA SER A 308 -14.37 0.87 -8.58
C SER A 308 -13.88 1.97 -7.62
N TYR A 309 -12.60 2.27 -7.64
CA TYR A 309 -12.00 3.37 -6.88
C TYR A 309 -10.73 3.85 -7.59
N ASN A 310 -10.30 5.05 -7.24
CA ASN A 310 -9.04 5.57 -7.75
C ASN A 310 -7.87 4.73 -7.20
N SER A 311 -7.25 3.94 -8.07
CA SER A 311 -6.15 3.05 -7.71
C SER A 311 -4.89 3.40 -8.49
N CYS A 312 -3.96 4.07 -7.82
CA CYS A 312 -2.60 4.26 -8.34
C CYS A 312 -1.82 2.95 -8.29
N GLY A 313 -2.04 2.11 -9.27
CA GLY A 313 -1.49 0.76 -9.26
C GLY A 313 -0.08 0.60 -9.76
N SER A 314 0.51 1.63 -10.32
CA SER A 314 1.90 1.63 -10.75
C SER A 314 2.50 3.02 -10.56
N CYS A 315 3.78 3.04 -10.21
CA CYS A 315 4.53 4.28 -10.22
C CYS A 315 4.64 4.77 -11.66
N HIS A 316 4.26 6.01 -11.90
CA HIS A 316 4.56 6.74 -13.11
C HIS A 316 5.77 7.63 -12.84
N ILE A 317 6.75 7.55 -13.70
CA ILE A 317 8.00 8.32 -13.53
C ILE A 317 8.13 9.44 -14.54
N GLY A 318 7.33 9.42 -15.60
CA GLY A 318 7.33 10.45 -16.65
C GLY A 318 6.55 9.99 -17.88
N GLY A 319 6.72 10.73 -18.97
CA GLY A 319 6.17 10.43 -20.28
C GLY A 319 4.65 10.48 -20.36
N GLU A 320 4.10 9.85 -21.38
CA GLU A 320 2.66 9.73 -21.61
C GLU A 320 1.94 9.08 -20.41
N GLY A 321 2.59 8.13 -19.74
CA GLY A 321 2.03 7.47 -18.56
C GLY A 321 1.69 8.43 -17.43
N ALA A 322 2.46 9.50 -17.25
CA ALA A 322 2.23 10.52 -16.24
C ALA A 322 1.06 11.47 -16.58
N ARG A 323 0.61 11.48 -17.84
CA ARG A 323 -0.52 12.30 -18.32
C ARG A 323 -1.85 11.55 -18.25
N ILE A 324 -1.84 10.24 -18.02
CA ILE A 324 -3.07 9.46 -17.84
C ILE A 324 -3.72 9.88 -16.52
N THR A 325 -5.04 10.08 -16.54
CA THR A 325 -5.78 10.43 -15.33
C THR A 325 -5.61 9.37 -14.26
N SER A 326 -5.46 9.78 -13.01
CA SER A 326 -5.25 8.86 -11.89
C SER A 326 -6.50 8.02 -11.57
N TYR A 327 -7.69 8.54 -11.85
CA TYR A 327 -8.94 7.79 -11.71
C TYR A 327 -9.10 6.80 -12.86
N GLN A 328 -9.30 5.54 -12.52
CA GLN A 328 -9.45 4.47 -13.50
C GLN A 328 -10.40 3.41 -12.97
N ASP A 329 -11.35 3.04 -13.82
CA ASP A 329 -12.25 1.93 -13.55
C ASP A 329 -11.52 0.60 -13.66
N PHE A 330 -11.95 -0.35 -12.85
CA PHE A 330 -11.59 -1.75 -13.04
C PHE A 330 -12.40 -2.34 -14.18
N LYS A 331 -11.71 -2.98 -15.12
CA LYS A 331 -12.31 -3.62 -16.28
C LYS A 331 -12.30 -5.14 -16.14
N ILE A 332 -13.23 -5.80 -16.78
CA ILE A 332 -13.25 -7.26 -16.98
C ILE A 332 -12.49 -7.56 -18.26
N ALA A 333 -11.50 -8.43 -18.19
CA ALA A 333 -10.67 -8.82 -19.31
C ALA A 333 -10.32 -10.30 -19.25
N GLN A 334 -9.69 -10.83 -20.29
CA GLN A 334 -9.06 -12.13 -20.24
C GLN A 334 -7.88 -12.08 -19.26
N ASN A 335 -7.58 -13.21 -18.65
CA ASN A 335 -6.56 -13.31 -17.62
C ASN A 335 -5.14 -13.11 -18.19
N PRO A 336 -4.42 -12.05 -17.83
CA PRO A 336 -3.05 -11.80 -18.28
C PRO A 336 -2.00 -12.61 -17.51
N ILE A 337 -2.40 -13.36 -16.48
CA ILE A 337 -1.53 -14.22 -15.65
C ILE A 337 -2.04 -15.66 -15.63
N LYS A 338 -2.54 -16.14 -16.75
CA LYS A 338 -3.11 -17.48 -16.86
C LYS A 338 -2.10 -18.61 -16.56
N ASP A 339 -0.80 -18.34 -16.73
CA ASP A 339 0.26 -19.29 -16.39
C ASP A 339 0.36 -19.51 -14.86
N ILE A 340 -0.08 -18.54 -14.06
CA ILE A 340 -0.08 -18.58 -12.59
C ILE A 340 -1.48 -18.96 -12.06
N LYS A 341 -2.55 -18.48 -12.71
CA LYS A 341 -3.95 -18.74 -12.34
C LYS A 341 -4.71 -19.31 -13.53
N PRO A 342 -4.43 -20.58 -13.93
CA PRO A 342 -4.95 -21.17 -15.16
C PRO A 342 -6.48 -21.31 -15.16
N ASP A 343 -7.11 -21.53 -14.01
CA ASP A 343 -8.55 -21.74 -13.89
C ASP A 343 -9.37 -20.48 -14.19
N LEU A 344 -8.79 -19.31 -13.97
CA LEU A 344 -9.48 -18.05 -14.20
C LEU A 344 -9.40 -17.63 -15.66
N LYS A 345 -10.54 -17.58 -16.32
CA LYS A 345 -10.68 -17.06 -17.69
C LYS A 345 -10.88 -15.55 -17.70
N TRP A 346 -11.75 -15.05 -16.83
CA TRP A 346 -12.13 -13.65 -16.74
C TRP A 346 -11.71 -13.06 -15.40
N VAL A 347 -11.03 -11.94 -15.45
CA VAL A 347 -10.46 -11.33 -14.26
C VAL A 347 -10.66 -9.82 -14.25
N THR A 348 -10.53 -9.24 -13.07
CA THR A 348 -10.46 -7.79 -12.92
C THR A 348 -9.06 -7.31 -13.29
N VAL A 349 -9.01 -6.35 -14.20
CA VAL A 349 -7.77 -5.69 -14.61
C VAL A 349 -7.89 -4.17 -14.41
N ARG A 350 -6.75 -3.51 -14.33
CA ARG A 350 -6.65 -2.05 -14.33
C ARG A 350 -5.47 -1.60 -15.19
N ARG A 351 -5.61 -0.40 -15.76
CA ARG A 351 -4.52 0.25 -16.50
C ARG A 351 -3.35 0.57 -15.57
N THR A 352 -2.14 0.39 -16.05
CA THR A 352 -0.92 0.89 -15.42
C THR A 352 -0.53 2.22 -16.05
N LEU A 353 0.18 3.05 -15.29
CA LEU A 353 0.61 4.38 -15.76
C LEU A 353 2.01 4.33 -16.41
N SER A 354 2.41 3.17 -16.94
CA SER A 354 3.68 2.99 -17.64
C SER A 354 3.45 3.06 -19.16
N ALA A 355 4.07 4.00 -19.80
CA ALA A 355 4.05 4.22 -21.24
C ALA A 355 5.44 3.93 -21.85
N PRO A 356 5.56 3.84 -23.19
CA PRO A 356 6.85 3.60 -23.83
C PRO A 356 7.96 4.54 -23.38
N ASP A 357 7.66 5.83 -23.24
CA ASP A 357 8.54 6.94 -22.91
C ASP A 357 8.70 7.25 -21.41
N SER A 358 8.25 6.34 -20.54
CA SER A 358 8.21 6.59 -19.09
C SER A 358 9.57 6.97 -18.47
N TRP A 359 10.68 6.59 -19.09
CA TRP A 359 12.02 6.83 -18.56
C TRP A 359 12.78 7.95 -19.28
N GLU A 360 12.10 8.73 -20.14
CA GLU A 360 12.71 9.81 -20.91
C GLU A 360 13.53 10.77 -20.04
N LYS A 361 13.00 11.20 -18.91
CA LYS A 361 13.71 12.09 -17.98
C LYS A 361 14.96 11.49 -17.31
N PHE A 362 15.14 10.18 -17.44
CA PHE A 362 16.31 9.43 -16.99
C PHE A 362 17.20 9.00 -18.18
N GLY A 363 17.07 9.65 -19.33
CA GLY A 363 17.91 9.44 -20.51
C GLY A 363 17.58 8.19 -21.34
N VAL A 364 16.46 7.52 -21.07
CA VAL A 364 15.98 6.38 -21.86
C VAL A 364 14.71 6.80 -22.60
N ALA A 365 14.84 7.07 -23.90
CA ALA A 365 13.77 7.60 -24.72
C ALA A 365 12.53 6.70 -24.72
N GLU A 366 12.73 5.38 -24.91
CA GLU A 366 11.64 4.41 -24.92
C GLU A 366 12.08 3.03 -24.43
N TYR A 367 11.13 2.27 -23.92
CA TYR A 367 11.33 0.85 -23.64
C TYR A 367 11.54 0.07 -24.96
N THR A 368 12.60 -0.74 -25.05
CA THR A 368 12.94 -1.52 -26.25
C THR A 368 11.95 -2.66 -26.55
N LYS A 369 11.24 -3.17 -25.52
CA LYS A 369 10.25 -4.24 -25.55
C LYS A 369 9.03 -3.90 -24.73
N PHE A 370 8.44 -2.73 -24.97
CA PHE A 370 7.28 -2.25 -24.21
C PHE A 370 6.13 -3.27 -24.19
N ASP A 371 5.93 -3.98 -25.29
CA ASP A 371 4.91 -5.02 -25.48
C ASP A 371 5.20 -6.35 -24.76
N ALA A 372 6.31 -6.48 -24.02
CA ALA A 372 6.56 -7.65 -23.16
C ALA A 372 5.50 -7.86 -22.07
N HIS A 373 4.77 -6.80 -21.70
CA HIS A 373 3.67 -6.88 -20.73
C HIS A 373 2.48 -6.03 -21.17
N PRO A 374 1.25 -6.50 -20.94
CA PRO A 374 0.06 -5.68 -21.13
C PRO A 374 0.11 -4.41 -20.27
N THR A 375 -0.52 -3.34 -20.73
CA THR A 375 -0.70 -2.10 -19.96
C THR A 375 -1.85 -2.22 -18.95
N TYR A 376 -2.75 -3.18 -19.14
CA TYR A 376 -3.74 -3.57 -18.14
C TYR A 376 -3.27 -4.84 -17.42
N ASN A 377 -3.11 -4.73 -16.11
CA ASN A 377 -2.62 -5.83 -15.27
C ASN A 377 -3.74 -6.44 -14.44
N TYR A 378 -3.63 -7.74 -14.17
CA TYR A 378 -4.45 -8.39 -13.15
C TYR A 378 -4.39 -7.59 -11.84
N THR A 379 -5.54 -7.43 -11.22
CA THR A 379 -5.63 -6.74 -9.93
C THR A 379 -6.62 -7.44 -9.01
N SER A 380 -6.32 -7.36 -7.71
CA SER A 380 -7.20 -7.79 -6.62
C SER A 380 -7.64 -6.54 -5.86
N PRO A 381 -8.72 -5.86 -6.27
CA PRO A 381 -9.20 -4.68 -5.56
C PRO A 381 -9.49 -4.98 -4.09
N HIS A 382 -9.13 -4.05 -3.21
CA HIS A 382 -9.28 -4.15 -1.76
C HIS A 382 -10.48 -3.36 -1.23
N ASN A 383 -11.56 -3.33 -2.00
CA ASN A 383 -12.82 -2.80 -1.53
C ASN A 383 -13.93 -3.76 -1.94
N ILE A 384 -14.16 -4.75 -1.09
CA ILE A 384 -15.12 -5.83 -1.32
C ILE A 384 -16.47 -5.44 -0.75
N MET A 385 -17.50 -5.63 -1.57
CA MET A 385 -18.89 -5.42 -1.21
C MET A 385 -19.71 -6.66 -1.54
N ARG A 386 -20.70 -6.95 -0.71
CA ARG A 386 -21.68 -8.01 -1.03
C ARG A 386 -22.40 -7.70 -2.34
N TRP A 387 -22.79 -6.43 -2.52
CA TRP A 387 -23.49 -5.93 -3.69
C TRP A 387 -22.73 -4.73 -4.26
N THR A 388 -22.49 -4.75 -5.54
CA THR A 388 -21.88 -3.67 -6.34
C THR A 388 -22.85 -3.22 -7.43
N GLU A 389 -22.54 -2.17 -8.15
CA GLU A 389 -23.38 -1.71 -9.28
C GLU A 389 -23.60 -2.82 -10.35
N ARG A 390 -22.68 -3.77 -10.45
CA ARG A 390 -22.74 -4.92 -11.38
C ARG A 390 -23.66 -6.03 -10.89
N THR A 391 -23.86 -6.15 -9.60
CA THR A 391 -24.56 -7.26 -8.96
C THR A 391 -25.84 -6.88 -8.24
N GLN A 392 -25.99 -5.61 -7.88
CA GLN A 392 -27.21 -5.09 -7.25
C GLN A 392 -28.25 -4.80 -8.33
N VAL A 393 -29.35 -5.53 -8.31
CA VAL A 393 -30.46 -5.39 -9.25
C VAL A 393 -31.76 -5.10 -8.50
N GLU A 394 -32.75 -4.56 -9.21
CA GLU A 394 -34.11 -4.38 -8.69
C GLU A 394 -34.74 -5.72 -8.31
N SER A 395 -35.74 -5.68 -7.42
CA SER A 395 -36.44 -6.87 -6.99
C SER A 395 -37.07 -7.59 -8.20
N GLY A 396 -36.78 -8.90 -8.31
CA GLY A 396 -37.25 -9.72 -9.43
C GLY A 396 -36.38 -9.70 -10.68
N ALA A 397 -35.37 -8.83 -10.75
CA ALA A 397 -34.39 -8.83 -11.84
C ALA A 397 -33.24 -9.81 -11.56
N SER A 398 -32.60 -10.30 -12.62
CA SER A 398 -31.43 -11.17 -12.53
C SER A 398 -30.13 -10.36 -12.58
N CYS A 399 -29.08 -10.79 -11.86
CA CYS A 399 -27.77 -10.12 -11.81
C CYS A 399 -27.17 -9.85 -13.19
N TYR A 400 -27.45 -10.71 -14.18
CA TYR A 400 -26.98 -10.49 -15.55
C TYR A 400 -27.47 -9.16 -16.16
N ALA A 401 -28.57 -8.59 -15.65
CA ALA A 401 -29.12 -7.35 -16.17
C ALA A 401 -28.15 -6.15 -16.04
N ASN A 402 -27.33 -6.13 -15.00
CA ASN A 402 -26.36 -5.07 -14.74
C ASN A 402 -24.91 -5.46 -15.07
N CYS A 403 -24.68 -6.69 -15.51
CA CYS A 403 -23.32 -7.16 -15.84
C CYS A 403 -23.19 -7.49 -17.33
N HIS A 404 -24.07 -8.35 -17.88
CA HIS A 404 -23.97 -8.75 -19.28
C HIS A 404 -24.28 -7.57 -20.22
N ILE A 405 -23.55 -7.50 -21.33
CA ILE A 405 -23.81 -6.48 -22.34
C ILE A 405 -25.17 -6.74 -22.97
N LYS A 406 -25.92 -5.67 -23.21
CA LYS A 406 -27.19 -5.68 -23.91
C LYS A 406 -27.19 -4.58 -24.96
N ASN A 407 -27.63 -4.92 -26.15
CA ASN A 407 -27.88 -3.93 -27.17
C ASN A 407 -29.30 -3.37 -27.00
N GLU A 408 -29.40 -2.13 -26.62
CA GLU A 408 -30.66 -1.39 -26.52
C GLU A 408 -30.63 -0.30 -27.61
N ASP A 409 -31.29 -0.55 -28.73
CA ASP A 409 -31.36 0.37 -29.89
C ASP A 409 -29.99 0.86 -30.40
N GLY A 410 -29.02 -0.03 -30.48
CA GLY A 410 -27.65 0.28 -30.91
C GLY A 410 -26.73 0.76 -29.79
N ASN A 411 -27.24 0.91 -28.58
CA ASN A 411 -26.48 1.32 -27.41
C ASN A 411 -26.10 0.09 -26.55
N LEU A 412 -24.81 -0.16 -26.39
CA LEU A 412 -24.30 -1.33 -25.66
C LEU A 412 -24.27 -1.04 -24.16
N LYS A 413 -25.40 -1.24 -23.48
CA LYS A 413 -25.48 -1.15 -22.02
C LYS A 413 -24.49 -2.12 -21.37
N ASN A 414 -23.87 -1.71 -20.28
CA ASN A 414 -22.87 -2.46 -19.48
C ASN A 414 -21.52 -2.71 -20.18
N ALA A 415 -21.31 -2.28 -21.44
CA ALA A 415 -20.04 -2.41 -22.13
C ALA A 415 -18.88 -1.75 -21.34
N LYS A 416 -19.17 -0.67 -20.60
CA LYS A 416 -18.19 0.05 -19.76
C LYS A 416 -17.42 -0.83 -18.76
N TYR A 417 -17.97 -1.97 -18.36
CA TYR A 417 -17.32 -2.88 -17.41
C TYR A 417 -16.25 -3.77 -18.05
N TYR A 418 -16.21 -3.84 -19.36
CA TYR A 418 -15.32 -4.74 -20.12
C TYR A 418 -14.19 -3.95 -20.78
N LEU A 419 -13.06 -4.62 -20.97
CA LEU A 419 -11.92 -4.02 -21.68
C LEU A 419 -12.01 -4.36 -23.16
N PHE A 420 -12.35 -3.39 -23.98
CA PHE A 420 -12.33 -3.47 -25.43
C PHE A 420 -11.03 -2.88 -26.01
N GLU A 421 -10.67 -3.27 -27.22
CA GLU A 421 -9.55 -2.65 -27.95
C GLU A 421 -9.77 -1.14 -28.13
N SER A 422 -11.02 -0.70 -28.30
CA SER A 422 -11.39 0.71 -28.37
C SER A 422 -11.16 1.52 -27.06
N ASP A 423 -10.94 0.86 -25.93
CA ASP A 423 -10.57 1.52 -24.66
C ASP A 423 -9.07 1.81 -24.57
N LEU A 424 -8.26 1.26 -25.50
CA LEU A 424 -6.81 1.36 -25.48
C LEU A 424 -6.33 2.64 -26.18
N LEU A 425 -5.25 3.21 -25.68
CA LEU A 425 -4.48 4.21 -26.42
C LEU A 425 -3.66 3.51 -27.52
N ASP A 426 -3.35 4.22 -28.61
CA ASP A 426 -2.68 3.63 -29.78
C ASP A 426 -1.41 2.84 -29.41
N TRP A 427 -0.61 3.38 -28.50
CA TRP A 427 0.61 2.73 -28.02
C TRP A 427 0.36 1.53 -27.08
N GLU A 428 -0.85 1.37 -26.54
CA GLU A 428 -1.22 0.23 -25.70
C GLU A 428 -1.65 -0.99 -26.50
N VAL A 429 -2.15 -0.79 -27.73
CA VAL A 429 -2.80 -1.84 -28.53
C VAL A 429 -1.91 -3.06 -28.70
N LYS A 430 -0.65 -2.87 -29.15
CA LYS A 430 0.27 -3.98 -29.38
C LYS A 430 0.51 -4.83 -28.13
N ALA A 431 0.60 -4.20 -26.97
CA ALA A 431 0.87 -4.88 -25.71
C ALA A 431 -0.39 -5.52 -25.08
N THR A 432 -1.57 -4.99 -25.37
CA THR A 432 -2.75 -5.26 -24.53
C THR A 432 -3.91 -5.97 -25.24
N LYS A 433 -4.00 -5.87 -26.59
CA LYS A 433 -5.12 -6.43 -27.36
C LYS A 433 -5.36 -7.93 -27.12
N THR A 434 -4.36 -8.69 -26.73
CA THR A 434 -4.50 -10.13 -26.46
C THR A 434 -5.41 -10.45 -25.30
N ILE A 435 -5.59 -9.51 -24.37
CA ILE A 435 -6.43 -9.67 -23.17
C ILE A 435 -7.76 -8.94 -23.26
N THR A 436 -8.03 -8.20 -24.34
CA THR A 436 -9.34 -7.56 -24.55
C THR A 436 -10.43 -8.59 -24.78
N VAL A 437 -11.69 -8.15 -24.63
CA VAL A 437 -12.86 -9.03 -24.74
C VAL A 437 -13.41 -9.14 -26.16
N ASP A 438 -12.83 -8.41 -27.12
CA ASP A 438 -13.27 -8.38 -28.53
C ASP A 438 -13.31 -9.79 -29.13
N GLY A 439 -14.46 -10.16 -29.67
CA GLY A 439 -14.70 -11.48 -30.26
C GLY A 439 -14.67 -12.66 -29.29
N LYS A 440 -14.61 -12.42 -27.97
CA LYS A 440 -14.52 -13.47 -26.92
C LYS A 440 -15.80 -13.60 -26.10
N LEU A 441 -16.66 -12.58 -26.12
CA LEU A 441 -17.96 -12.59 -25.47
C LEU A 441 -19.02 -13.22 -26.38
N PRO A 442 -20.13 -13.74 -25.79
CA PRO A 442 -21.21 -14.33 -26.60
C PRO A 442 -21.80 -13.31 -27.61
N SER A 443 -21.88 -13.67 -28.89
CA SER A 443 -22.39 -12.79 -29.95
C SER A 443 -23.81 -12.28 -29.68
N LYS A 444 -24.64 -13.10 -29.02
CA LYS A 444 -26.01 -12.73 -28.61
C LYS A 444 -26.09 -11.54 -27.64
N TRP A 445 -24.97 -11.09 -27.06
CA TRP A 445 -24.93 -9.92 -26.21
C TRP A 445 -24.90 -8.61 -27.00
N PHE A 446 -24.56 -8.68 -28.28
CA PHE A 446 -24.38 -7.52 -29.17
C PHE A 446 -25.53 -7.37 -30.17
N ASN A 447 -26.46 -8.35 -30.24
CA ASN A 447 -27.60 -8.41 -31.13
C ASN A 447 -28.88 -7.92 -30.47
#